data_131c641f74c8e8d92dfde7813ebf7d6e
#
_entry.id   131c641f74c8e8d92dfde7813ebf7d6e
#
_cell.length_a   1.000
_cell.length_b   1.000
_cell.length_c   1.000
_cell.angle_alpha   90.00
_cell.angle_beta   90.00
_cell.angle_gamma   90.00
#
_symmetry.space_group_name_H-M   'P 1'
#
loop_
_entity.id
_entity.type
_entity.pdbx_description
1 polymer ?
#
loop_
_entity_poly.entity_id
_entity_poly.type
_entity_poly.pdbx_seq_one_letter_code
_entity_poly.pdbx_strand_id
1 'polypeptide(L)'
;MKVLVIPEDPILDQYILKPVVERIFSDLSKAPRVTILSRPRLRGVAEALNAAVIARIVAAYPMNDLFLVIVDRDGDETRSRIGAAREAEHQGRLFFCLAIEEVEIWMLAIHHGLLPSPWREVRAEVNVKERFAEPFLSSQVPELDPGEGRAWAMSSLGGQWRGVLKRCREIEELRGRIEGWLAARS
;
A
#
# COMPACT_ATOMS: atom_id res chain seq x y z
N MET A 1 2.63 -3.94 19.33
CA MET A 1 2.26 -2.86 18.40
C MET A 1 1.24 -3.36 17.40
N LYS A 2 0.22 -2.54 17.11
CA LYS A 2 -0.86 -2.83 16.16
C LYS A 2 -0.93 -1.74 15.10
N VAL A 3 -1.01 -2.15 13.83
CA VAL A 3 -1.09 -1.25 12.68
C VAL A 3 -2.36 -1.57 11.91
N LEU A 4 -3.17 -0.55 11.62
CA LEU A 4 -4.35 -0.66 10.77
C LEU A 4 -4.07 0.02 9.43
N VAL A 5 -4.15 -0.73 8.34
CA VAL A 5 -4.08 -0.20 6.99
C VAL A 5 -5.49 0.10 6.50
N ILE A 6 -5.69 1.28 5.98
CA ILE A 6 -6.96 1.79 5.42
C ILE A 6 -6.76 1.89 3.90
N PRO A 7 -7.17 0.86 3.13
CA PRO A 7 -7.05 0.85 1.68
C PRO A 7 -8.25 1.51 1.02
N GLU A 8 -8.14 1.74 -0.27
CA GLU A 8 -9.28 2.09 -1.13
C GLU A 8 -10.19 0.89 -1.38
N ASP A 9 -9.61 -0.26 -1.78
CA ASP A 9 -10.30 -1.55 -1.92
C ASP A 9 -9.72 -2.60 -0.96
N PRO A 10 -10.44 -2.99 0.11
CA PRO A 10 -9.96 -4.00 1.04
C PRO A 10 -9.98 -5.44 0.50
N ILE A 11 -10.57 -5.70 -0.68
CA ILE A 11 -10.75 -7.05 -1.21
C ILE A 11 -9.49 -7.52 -1.92
N LEU A 12 -8.99 -6.76 -2.88
CA LEU A 12 -7.83 -7.13 -3.67
C LEU A 12 -6.54 -6.54 -3.12
N ASP A 13 -6.55 -5.27 -2.71
CA ASP A 13 -5.37 -4.56 -2.21
C ASP A 13 -4.75 -5.22 -0.97
N GLN A 14 -5.56 -5.90 -0.14
CA GLN A 14 -5.03 -6.58 1.04
C GLN A 14 -3.88 -7.55 0.72
N TYR A 15 -3.91 -8.19 -0.44
CA TYR A 15 -2.89 -9.15 -0.85
C TYR A 15 -1.55 -8.48 -1.23
N ILE A 16 -1.58 -7.19 -1.51
CA ILE A 16 -0.39 -6.38 -1.79
C ILE A 16 0.01 -5.57 -0.55
N LEU A 17 -0.93 -4.84 0.03
CA LEU A 17 -0.65 -3.87 1.10
C LEU A 17 -0.18 -4.53 2.39
N LYS A 18 -0.82 -5.63 2.80
CA LYS A 18 -0.44 -6.31 4.04
C LYS A 18 0.99 -6.85 3.98
N PRO A 19 1.40 -7.62 2.95
CA PRO A 19 2.79 -8.07 2.82
C PRO A 19 3.81 -6.93 2.75
N VAL A 20 3.50 -5.83 2.05
CA VAL A 20 4.40 -4.67 1.94
C VAL A 20 4.58 -4.01 3.31
N VAL A 21 3.49 -3.74 4.04
CA VAL A 21 3.58 -3.13 5.38
C VAL A 21 4.29 -4.05 6.36
N GLU A 22 3.97 -5.34 6.38
CA GLU A 22 4.69 -6.32 7.22
C GLU A 22 6.18 -6.35 6.88
N ARG A 23 6.54 -6.26 5.59
CA ARG A 23 7.93 -6.22 5.15
C ARG A 23 8.65 -4.94 5.57
N ILE A 24 8.01 -3.77 5.50
CA ILE A 24 8.57 -2.51 6.02
C ILE A 24 8.96 -2.67 7.49
N PHE A 25 8.06 -3.16 8.32
CA PHE A 25 8.35 -3.34 9.74
C PHE A 25 9.40 -4.41 10.02
N SER A 26 9.38 -5.53 9.29
CA SER A 26 10.40 -6.58 9.39
C SER A 26 11.80 -6.05 9.04
N ASP A 27 11.91 -5.20 8.02
CA ASP A 27 13.15 -4.52 7.62
C ASP A 27 13.69 -3.60 8.74
N LEU A 28 12.80 -3.04 9.55
CA LEU A 28 13.09 -2.23 10.74
C LEU A 28 13.19 -3.06 12.03
N SER A 29 13.34 -4.39 11.92
CA SER A 29 13.44 -5.33 13.06
C SER A 29 12.24 -5.25 14.02
N LYS A 30 11.05 -4.99 13.49
CA LYS A 30 9.78 -4.99 14.23
C LYS A 30 8.79 -6.00 13.63
N ALA A 31 7.89 -6.51 14.47
CA ALA A 31 6.85 -7.45 14.08
C ALA A 31 5.50 -6.99 14.64
N PRO A 32 4.85 -5.98 14.05
CA PRO A 32 3.54 -5.55 14.49
C PRO A 32 2.47 -6.53 14.04
N ARG A 33 1.31 -6.48 14.69
CA ARG A 33 0.10 -7.06 14.13
C ARG A 33 -0.47 -6.08 13.10
N VAL A 34 -0.32 -6.40 11.82
CA VAL A 34 -0.89 -5.64 10.70
C VAL A 34 -2.27 -6.17 10.36
N THR A 35 -3.25 -5.30 10.29
CA THR A 35 -4.62 -5.63 9.85
C THR A 35 -5.06 -4.67 8.76
N ILE A 36 -5.84 -5.17 7.81
CA ILE A 36 -6.46 -4.36 6.77
C ILE A 36 -7.87 -4.01 7.23
N LEU A 37 -8.26 -2.75 7.08
CA LEU A 37 -9.61 -2.30 7.42
C LEU A 37 -10.62 -2.98 6.48
N SER A 38 -11.53 -3.75 7.07
CA SER A 38 -12.64 -4.37 6.35
C SER A 38 -14.01 -3.84 6.77
N ARG A 39 -14.07 -3.18 7.93
CA ARG A 39 -15.29 -2.56 8.48
C ARG A 39 -14.95 -1.23 9.12
N PRO A 40 -15.62 -0.09 8.72
CA PRO A 40 -16.56 -0.03 7.60
C PRO A 40 -15.87 -0.34 6.26
N ARG A 41 -16.61 -0.93 5.32
CA ARG A 41 -16.12 -1.11 3.95
C ARG A 41 -16.18 0.26 3.27
N LEU A 42 -15.04 0.74 2.82
CA LEU A 42 -14.94 1.97 2.06
C LEU A 42 -15.36 1.73 0.59
N ARG A 43 -15.92 2.76 -0.02
CA ARG A 43 -16.40 2.75 -1.40
C ARG A 43 -15.51 3.63 -2.28
N GLY A 44 -14.22 3.27 -2.34
CA GLY A 44 -13.23 3.96 -3.15
C GLY A 44 -12.57 5.16 -2.47
N VAL A 45 -11.70 5.82 -3.21
CA VAL A 45 -10.78 6.88 -2.75
C VAL A 45 -11.48 8.05 -2.05
N ALA A 46 -12.66 8.45 -2.53
CA ALA A 46 -13.40 9.57 -1.95
C ALA A 46 -13.75 9.34 -0.47
N GLU A 47 -14.10 8.11 -0.09
CA GLU A 47 -14.35 7.76 1.31
C GLU A 47 -13.04 7.57 2.08
N ALA A 48 -12.02 6.96 1.46
CA ALA A 48 -10.71 6.75 2.07
C ALA A 48 -9.99 8.08 2.40
N LEU A 49 -10.29 9.17 1.69
CA LEU A 49 -9.73 10.50 1.92
C LEU A 49 -10.68 11.45 2.69
N ASN A 50 -11.87 10.99 3.05
CA ASN A 50 -12.85 11.84 3.75
C ASN A 50 -12.47 12.01 5.23
N ALA A 51 -12.32 13.26 5.69
CA ALA A 51 -11.92 13.59 7.05
C ALA A 51 -12.81 12.96 8.12
N ALA A 52 -14.15 13.05 7.96
CA ALA A 52 -15.10 12.52 8.94
C ALA A 52 -15.07 10.97 8.97
N VAL A 53 -14.82 10.33 7.82
CA VAL A 53 -14.68 8.85 7.73
C VAL A 53 -13.42 8.42 8.45
N ILE A 54 -12.28 9.04 8.16
CA ILE A 54 -11.00 8.73 8.82
C ILE A 54 -11.11 8.95 10.33
N ALA A 55 -11.65 10.09 10.77
CA ALA A 55 -11.81 10.37 12.20
C ALA A 55 -12.66 9.30 12.91
N ARG A 56 -13.76 8.84 12.29
CA ARG A 56 -14.58 7.74 12.82
C ARG A 56 -13.82 6.42 12.90
N ILE A 57 -12.99 6.11 11.90
CA ILE A 57 -12.16 4.89 11.90
C ILE A 57 -11.15 4.97 13.03
N VAL A 58 -10.41 6.08 13.14
CA VAL A 58 -9.40 6.27 14.21
C VAL A 58 -10.04 6.15 15.59
N ALA A 59 -11.24 6.71 15.79
CA ALA A 59 -11.99 6.60 17.02
C ALA A 59 -12.52 5.18 17.30
N ALA A 60 -12.95 4.45 16.25
CA ALA A 60 -13.47 3.09 16.38
C ALA A 60 -12.37 2.04 16.67
N TYR A 61 -11.12 2.35 16.34
CA TYR A 61 -9.98 1.45 16.51
C TYR A 61 -8.89 2.02 17.45
N PRO A 62 -9.24 2.41 18.70
CA PRO A 62 -8.35 3.16 19.60
C PRO A 62 -7.09 2.38 20.02
N MET A 63 -7.13 1.06 19.92
CA MET A 63 -6.03 0.17 20.30
C MET A 63 -4.96 0.01 19.21
N ASN A 64 -5.10 0.68 18.06
CA ASN A 64 -4.04 0.69 17.05
C ASN A 64 -3.05 1.82 17.35
N ASP A 65 -1.79 1.49 17.26
CA ASP A 65 -0.67 2.42 17.50
C ASP A 65 -0.46 3.32 16.28
N LEU A 66 -0.69 2.79 15.09
CA LEU A 66 -0.51 3.48 13.81
C LEU A 66 -1.62 3.12 12.83
N PHE A 67 -2.05 4.13 12.06
CA PHE A 67 -2.96 4.02 10.93
C PHE A 67 -2.20 4.37 9.65
N LEU A 68 -2.34 3.56 8.62
CA LEU A 68 -1.75 3.81 7.30
C LEU A 68 -2.88 3.94 6.28
N VAL A 69 -3.14 5.14 5.79
CA VAL A 69 -4.06 5.36 4.66
C VAL A 69 -3.23 5.20 3.39
N ILE A 70 -3.55 4.18 2.60
CA ILE A 70 -2.85 3.89 1.34
C ILE A 70 -3.89 3.86 0.24
N VAL A 71 -3.74 4.73 -0.74
CA VAL A 71 -4.67 4.89 -1.87
C VAL A 71 -3.91 5.06 -3.17
N ASP A 72 -4.57 4.82 -4.27
CA ASP A 72 -4.06 5.01 -5.61
C ASP A 72 -4.04 6.49 -6.00
N ARG A 73 -3.10 6.87 -6.88
CA ARG A 73 -3.03 8.22 -7.44
C ARG A 73 -4.01 8.42 -8.59
N ASP A 74 -4.14 7.44 -9.48
CA ASP A 74 -5.00 7.47 -10.69
C ASP A 74 -4.87 8.78 -11.48
N GLY A 75 -3.65 9.28 -11.67
CA GLY A 75 -3.39 10.55 -12.36
C GLY A 75 -3.85 11.81 -11.60
N ASP A 76 -4.42 11.71 -10.41
CA ASP A 76 -4.92 12.85 -9.62
C ASP A 76 -3.88 13.35 -8.61
N GLU A 77 -3.12 14.37 -8.99
CA GLU A 77 -2.10 15.01 -8.15
C GLU A 77 -2.68 15.69 -6.89
N THR A 78 -3.99 15.96 -6.86
CA THR A 78 -4.62 16.62 -5.69
C THR A 78 -4.73 15.70 -4.49
N ARG A 79 -4.75 14.38 -4.68
CA ARG A 79 -4.81 13.37 -3.63
C ARG A 79 -3.66 13.48 -2.64
N SER A 80 -2.47 13.84 -3.12
CA SER A 80 -1.29 14.06 -2.26
C SER A 80 -1.55 15.16 -1.21
N ARG A 81 -2.12 16.29 -1.63
CA ARG A 81 -2.43 17.40 -0.73
C ARG A 81 -3.54 17.04 0.25
N ILE A 82 -4.57 16.33 -0.22
CA ILE A 82 -5.69 15.89 0.64
C ILE A 82 -5.17 14.91 1.68
N GLY A 83 -4.35 13.93 1.29
CA GLY A 83 -3.75 12.96 2.19
C GLY A 83 -2.86 13.60 3.25
N ALA A 84 -2.03 14.58 2.87
CA ALA A 84 -1.21 15.34 3.81
C ALA A 84 -2.06 16.10 4.84
N ALA A 85 -3.21 16.66 4.43
CA ALA A 85 -4.15 17.29 5.35
C ALA A 85 -4.74 16.28 6.34
N ARG A 86 -5.13 15.07 5.88
CA ARG A 86 -5.64 13.99 6.75
C ARG A 86 -4.58 13.56 7.77
N GLU A 87 -3.34 13.46 7.35
CA GLU A 87 -2.23 13.13 8.24
C GLU A 87 -2.02 14.20 9.32
N ALA A 88 -2.07 15.47 8.94
CA ALA A 88 -1.92 16.59 9.88
C ALA A 88 -3.02 16.62 10.95
N GLU A 89 -4.25 16.16 10.63
CA GLU A 89 -5.37 16.04 11.58
C GLU A 89 -5.14 14.97 12.66
N HIS A 90 -4.26 13.99 12.39
CA HIS A 90 -4.00 12.84 13.26
C HIS A 90 -2.51 12.65 13.55
N GLN A 91 -1.79 13.76 13.83
CA GLN A 91 -0.33 13.76 14.02
C GLN A 91 0.18 12.65 14.92
N GLY A 92 1.22 11.95 14.45
CA GLY A 92 1.89 10.87 15.18
C GLY A 92 1.09 9.56 15.29
N ARG A 93 -0.10 9.49 14.68
CA ARG A 93 -0.93 8.28 14.67
C ARG A 93 -1.38 7.84 13.28
N LEU A 94 -1.31 8.71 12.28
CA LEU A 94 -1.71 8.40 10.91
C LEU A 94 -0.63 8.83 9.95
N PHE A 95 -0.29 7.94 9.01
CA PHE A 95 0.50 8.26 7.83
C PHE A 95 -0.31 7.99 6.58
N PHE A 96 -0.15 8.89 5.64
CA PHE A 96 -0.70 8.78 4.30
C PHE A 96 0.40 8.33 3.33
N CYS A 97 0.08 7.38 2.46
CA CYS A 97 0.94 6.95 1.36
C CYS A 97 0.11 6.90 0.08
N LEU A 98 0.62 7.54 -0.95
CA LEU A 98 0.01 7.54 -2.28
C LEU A 98 0.77 6.55 -3.15
N ALA A 99 0.12 5.48 -3.58
CA ALA A 99 0.67 4.60 -4.62
C ALA A 99 0.69 5.37 -5.94
N ILE A 100 1.81 5.35 -6.63
CA ILE A 100 1.95 6.05 -7.90
C ILE A 100 1.49 5.14 -9.01
N GLU A 101 0.51 5.47 -9.53
CA GLU A 101 -0.78 5.32 -10.12
C GLU A 101 -1.64 4.36 -9.31
N GLU A 102 -1.29 3.08 -9.20
CA GLU A 102 -2.05 2.02 -8.54
C GLU A 102 -1.13 1.14 -7.68
N VAL A 103 -1.67 0.53 -6.61
CA VAL A 103 -0.89 -0.35 -5.71
C VAL A 103 -0.31 -1.56 -6.42
N GLU A 104 -0.87 -1.99 -7.54
CA GLU A 104 -0.36 -3.08 -8.37
C GLU A 104 1.06 -2.83 -8.86
N ILE A 105 1.49 -1.57 -8.97
CA ILE A 105 2.87 -1.24 -9.34
C ILE A 105 3.88 -1.83 -8.36
N TRP A 106 3.53 -1.93 -7.08
CA TRP A 106 4.41 -2.50 -6.06
C TRP A 106 4.63 -4.00 -6.26
N MET A 107 3.59 -4.70 -6.65
CA MET A 107 3.64 -6.11 -7.03
C MET A 107 4.45 -6.31 -8.31
N LEU A 108 4.19 -5.49 -9.35
CA LEU A 108 4.93 -5.56 -10.61
C LEU A 108 6.42 -5.23 -10.44
N ALA A 109 6.79 -4.38 -9.48
CA ALA A 109 8.18 -4.07 -9.17
C ALA A 109 9.00 -5.31 -8.74
N ILE A 110 8.35 -6.32 -8.14
CA ILE A 110 8.96 -7.61 -7.79
C ILE A 110 9.35 -8.37 -9.06
N HIS A 111 8.49 -8.31 -10.07
CA HIS A 111 8.58 -9.09 -11.31
C HIS A 111 9.01 -8.26 -12.52
N HIS A 112 9.60 -7.09 -12.31
CA HIS A 112 9.94 -6.14 -13.38
C HIS A 112 10.71 -6.73 -14.57
N GLY A 113 11.52 -7.76 -14.34
CA GLY A 113 12.28 -8.45 -15.38
C GLY A 113 11.45 -9.40 -16.26
N LEU A 114 10.21 -9.70 -15.87
CA LEU A 114 9.26 -10.54 -16.62
C LEU A 114 8.21 -9.75 -17.39
N LEU A 115 8.20 -8.42 -17.22
CA LEU A 115 7.21 -7.56 -17.86
C LEU A 115 7.57 -7.33 -19.33
N PRO A 116 6.55 -7.20 -20.23
CA PRO A 116 6.77 -7.02 -21.65
C PRO A 116 7.32 -5.65 -22.02
N SER A 117 7.25 -4.67 -21.13
CA SER A 117 7.68 -3.30 -21.33
C SER A 117 8.78 -2.89 -20.33
N PRO A 118 9.65 -1.93 -20.70
CA PRO A 118 10.61 -1.35 -19.78
C PRO A 118 9.94 -0.77 -18.53
N TRP A 119 10.57 -0.93 -17.37
CA TRP A 119 10.03 -0.46 -16.09
C TRP A 119 9.56 1.01 -16.11
N ARG A 120 10.29 1.87 -16.83
CA ARG A 120 9.93 3.30 -16.95
C ARG A 120 8.54 3.50 -17.57
N GLU A 121 8.18 2.68 -18.56
CA GLU A 121 6.87 2.75 -19.22
C GLU A 121 5.77 2.22 -18.31
N VAL A 122 6.03 1.06 -17.66
CA VAL A 122 5.11 0.50 -16.67
C VAL A 122 4.82 1.49 -15.54
N ARG A 123 5.87 2.17 -15.06
CA ARG A 123 5.77 3.14 -13.97
C ARG A 123 5.04 4.44 -14.34
N ALA A 124 5.00 4.77 -15.63
CA ALA A 124 4.34 5.97 -16.15
C ALA A 124 2.90 5.72 -16.61
N GLU A 125 2.44 4.46 -16.56
CA GLU A 125 1.09 4.09 -16.97
C GLU A 125 0.09 4.42 -15.88
N VAL A 126 -1.03 5.06 -16.22
CA VAL A 126 -2.10 5.38 -15.29
C VAL A 126 -3.00 4.17 -15.03
N ASN A 127 -3.28 3.38 -16.06
CA ASN A 127 -4.10 2.17 -15.96
C ASN A 127 -3.20 0.93 -15.82
N VAL A 128 -2.38 0.89 -14.77
CA VAL A 128 -1.38 -0.17 -14.54
C VAL A 128 -2.05 -1.53 -14.37
N LYS A 129 -3.18 -1.56 -13.69
CA LYS A 129 -3.93 -2.77 -13.40
C LYS A 129 -4.34 -3.49 -14.68
N GLU A 130 -5.06 -2.81 -15.57
CA GLU A 130 -5.60 -3.39 -16.81
C GLU A 130 -4.49 -3.65 -17.83
N ARG A 131 -3.50 -2.77 -17.92
CA ARG A 131 -2.48 -2.88 -18.97
C ARG A 131 -1.34 -3.84 -18.64
N PHE A 132 -1.02 -3.98 -17.36
CA PHE A 132 0.15 -4.76 -16.95
C PHE A 132 -0.15 -5.81 -15.88
N ALA A 133 -0.89 -5.47 -14.80
CA ALA A 133 -1.04 -6.39 -13.69
C ALA A 133 -1.96 -7.57 -14.03
N GLU A 134 -3.14 -7.33 -14.56
CA GLU A 134 -4.08 -8.40 -14.94
C GLU A 134 -3.51 -9.31 -16.05
N PRO A 135 -2.92 -8.80 -17.15
CA PRO A 135 -2.26 -9.66 -18.15
C PRO A 135 -1.09 -10.46 -17.57
N PHE A 136 -0.27 -9.85 -16.70
CA PHE A 136 0.83 -10.54 -16.03
C PHE A 136 0.31 -11.68 -15.16
N LEU A 137 -0.64 -11.42 -14.28
CA LEU A 137 -1.22 -12.42 -13.39
C LEU A 137 -1.87 -13.56 -14.18
N SER A 138 -2.68 -13.23 -15.19
CA SER A 138 -3.35 -14.23 -16.03
C SER A 138 -2.37 -15.15 -16.75
N SER A 139 -1.15 -14.67 -17.06
CA SER A 139 -0.13 -15.47 -17.75
C SER A 139 0.71 -16.35 -16.80
N GLN A 140 0.74 -16.04 -15.50
CA GLN A 140 1.68 -16.66 -14.56
C GLN A 140 0.99 -17.51 -13.48
N VAL A 141 -0.30 -17.32 -13.23
CA VAL A 141 -0.95 -17.82 -12.00
C VAL A 141 -2.13 -18.72 -12.32
N PRO A 142 -2.30 -19.85 -11.56
CA PRO A 142 -3.50 -20.66 -11.65
C PRO A 142 -4.77 -19.90 -11.24
N GLU A 143 -5.90 -20.19 -11.88
CA GLU A 143 -7.20 -19.52 -11.67
C GLU A 143 -7.72 -19.51 -10.22
N LEU A 144 -7.22 -20.41 -9.36
CA LEU A 144 -7.69 -20.56 -7.98
C LEU A 144 -6.82 -19.83 -6.94
N ASP A 145 -5.82 -19.05 -7.34
CA ASP A 145 -4.95 -18.38 -6.36
C ASP A 145 -5.68 -17.22 -5.66
N PRO A 146 -5.55 -17.07 -4.32
CA PRO A 146 -6.20 -15.99 -3.59
C PRO A 146 -5.81 -14.60 -4.10
N GLY A 147 -6.78 -13.70 -4.20
CA GLY A 147 -6.57 -12.34 -4.68
C GLY A 147 -6.24 -12.28 -6.17
N GLU A 148 -6.79 -13.24 -6.95
CA GLU A 148 -6.59 -13.29 -8.41
C GLU A 148 -5.10 -13.32 -8.79
N GLY A 149 -4.31 -14.13 -8.05
CA GLY A 149 -2.88 -14.28 -8.26
C GLY A 149 -1.98 -13.30 -7.51
N ARG A 150 -2.55 -12.28 -6.85
CA ARG A 150 -1.75 -11.29 -6.09
C ARG A 150 -0.98 -11.93 -4.93
N ALA A 151 -1.57 -12.91 -4.25
CA ALA A 151 -0.90 -13.62 -3.15
C ALA A 151 0.36 -14.34 -3.65
N TRP A 152 0.26 -15.04 -4.78
CA TRP A 152 1.41 -15.69 -5.44
C TRP A 152 2.48 -14.64 -5.82
N ALA A 153 2.10 -13.59 -6.50
CA ALA A 153 3.04 -12.57 -6.96
C ALA A 153 3.80 -11.91 -5.79
N MET A 154 3.12 -11.70 -4.67
CA MET A 154 3.74 -11.11 -3.47
C MET A 154 4.61 -12.10 -2.69
N SER A 155 4.56 -13.41 -2.93
CA SER A 155 5.37 -14.40 -2.23
C SER A 155 6.88 -14.19 -2.37
N SER A 156 7.32 -13.58 -3.46
CA SER A 156 8.73 -13.28 -3.75
C SER A 156 9.23 -11.94 -3.17
N LEU A 157 8.36 -11.18 -2.48
CA LEU A 157 8.68 -9.83 -1.97
C LEU A 157 9.95 -9.81 -1.12
N GLY A 158 10.12 -10.80 -0.24
CA GLY A 158 11.28 -10.86 0.67
C GLY A 158 12.62 -10.82 -0.05
N GLY A 159 12.78 -11.64 -1.10
CA GLY A 159 13.99 -11.72 -1.91
C GLY A 159 14.22 -10.51 -2.81
N GLN A 160 13.15 -9.81 -3.19
CA GLN A 160 13.18 -8.66 -4.11
C GLN A 160 13.10 -7.31 -3.39
N TRP A 161 13.04 -7.28 -2.07
CA TRP A 161 12.75 -6.10 -1.26
C TRP A 161 13.59 -4.86 -1.61
N ARG A 162 14.91 -5.02 -1.69
CA ARG A 162 15.80 -3.90 -2.05
C ARG A 162 15.52 -3.36 -3.45
N GLY A 163 15.13 -4.24 -4.37
CA GLY A 163 14.71 -3.85 -5.71
C GLY A 163 13.41 -3.07 -5.73
N VAL A 164 12.44 -3.50 -4.90
CA VAL A 164 11.15 -2.79 -4.75
C VAL A 164 11.37 -1.38 -4.20
N LEU A 165 12.15 -1.20 -3.13
CA LEU A 165 12.47 0.12 -2.57
C LEU A 165 13.10 1.06 -3.63
N LYS A 166 14.01 0.55 -4.45
CA LYS A 166 14.62 1.35 -5.53
C LYS A 166 13.64 1.77 -6.63
N ARG A 167 12.61 0.96 -6.87
CA ARG A 167 11.62 1.19 -7.95
C ARG A 167 10.40 1.96 -7.49
N CYS A 168 10.03 1.83 -6.22
CA CYS A 168 8.84 2.42 -5.62
C CYS A 168 9.27 3.34 -4.48
N ARG A 169 9.64 4.59 -4.83
CA ARG A 169 10.15 5.58 -3.87
C ARG A 169 9.15 5.89 -2.75
N GLU A 170 7.87 5.83 -3.04
CA GLU A 170 6.81 6.04 -2.07
C GLU A 170 6.82 5.00 -0.94
N ILE A 171 7.24 3.74 -1.23
CA ILE A 171 7.43 2.71 -0.20
C ILE A 171 8.69 3.04 0.64
N GLU A 172 9.77 3.47 0.00
CA GLU A 172 11.00 3.86 0.71
C GLU A 172 10.75 5.07 1.62
N GLU A 173 10.02 6.06 1.13
CA GLU A 173 9.62 7.24 1.90
C GLU A 173 8.72 6.86 3.08
N LEU A 174 7.72 6.00 2.88
CA LEU A 174 6.88 5.48 3.95
C LEU A 174 7.70 4.72 4.99
N ARG A 175 8.65 3.88 4.55
CA ARG A 175 9.58 3.16 5.42
C ARG A 175 10.39 4.13 6.29
N GLY A 176 11.01 5.14 5.70
CA GLY A 176 11.79 6.15 6.42
C GLY A 176 10.97 6.92 7.46
N ARG A 177 9.71 7.23 7.14
CA ARG A 177 8.78 7.88 8.06
C ARG A 177 8.39 6.99 9.24
N ILE A 178 8.14 5.70 8.98
CA ILE A 178 7.88 4.70 10.03
C ILE A 178 9.11 4.53 10.92
N GLU A 179 10.32 4.49 10.35
CA GLU A 179 11.57 4.43 11.10
C GLU A 179 11.72 5.61 12.07
N GLY A 180 11.52 6.85 11.59
CA GLY A 180 11.52 8.04 12.43
C GLY A 180 10.45 8.01 13.52
N TRP A 181 9.25 7.55 13.20
CA TRP A 181 8.17 7.40 14.17
C TRP A 181 8.48 6.37 15.26
N LEU A 182 9.11 5.25 14.92
CA LEU A 182 9.55 4.25 15.88
C LEU A 182 10.65 4.79 16.79
N ALA A 183 11.62 5.52 16.24
CA ALA A 183 12.71 6.12 17.01
C ALA A 183 12.21 7.16 18.03
N ALA A 184 11.18 7.92 17.68
CA ALA A 184 10.57 8.91 18.58
C ALA A 184 9.78 8.29 19.76
N ARG A 185 9.54 6.97 19.75
CA ARG A 185 8.76 6.23 20.77
C ARG A 185 9.61 5.24 21.58
N SER A 186 10.90 5.12 21.24
CA SER A 186 11.88 4.31 21.98
C SER A 186 12.50 5.07 23.10
#